data_d192b0bfb3c06bda63a45f568bfbab2f
#
_entry.id   d192b0bfb3c06bda63a45f568bfbab2f
#
_cell.length_a   1.000
_cell.length_b   1.000
_cell.length_c   1.000
_cell.angle_alpha   90.00
_cell.angle_beta   90.00
_cell.angle_gamma   90.00
#
_symmetry.space_group_name_H-M   'P 1'
#
loop_
_entity.id
_entity.type
_entity.pdbx_description
1 polymer ?
#
loop_
_entity_poly.entity_id
_entity_poly.type
_entity_poly.pdbx_seq_one_letter_code
_entity_poly.pdbx_strand_id
1 'polypeptide(L)'
;MNQETREKSISLITAAAIVALALGLGLNQVGSGFASRSSEGITVTGSARVEAKADKAVWPLNAEFVASTQSVAVDKVGVAVDGLVKYLVNGGIPNGAIEFGSVSAYPQEEFVNGASTGRITSYRASRSVTVRSENVDLVRKLSTNLGSLLETGVNVSNYGPQFYVSKLSELRPELLKQAMEDAKIRAEAIVSATGGSVGNVMSVRSGPFQVTSPDSVDTSSGGFYDTQTIDKTITSTVTVMFKVN
;
A
#
# COMPACT_ATOMS: atom_id res chain seq x y z
N MET A 1 -65.57 -33.67 41.97
CA MET A 1 -64.30 -33.47 41.27
C MET A 1 -63.25 -34.18 42.11
N ASN A 2 -62.75 -35.31 41.61
CA ASN A 2 -61.87 -36.22 42.33
C ASN A 2 -60.54 -35.50 42.71
N GLN A 3 -60.04 -35.81 43.91
CA GLN A 3 -58.82 -35.24 44.44
C GLN A 3 -57.62 -35.35 43.46
N GLU A 4 -57.54 -36.44 42.78
CA GLU A 4 -56.53 -36.73 41.75
C GLU A 4 -56.59 -35.78 40.56
N THR A 5 -57.78 -35.35 40.11
CA THR A 5 -57.97 -34.40 38.99
C THR A 5 -57.57 -33.00 39.45
N ARG A 6 -57.72 -32.65 40.69
CA ARG A 6 -57.33 -31.33 41.28
C ARG A 6 -55.78 -31.22 41.38
N GLU A 7 -55.11 -32.29 41.76
CA GLU A 7 -53.65 -32.32 41.88
C GLU A 7 -53.00 -32.24 40.53
N LYS A 8 -53.53 -32.97 39.53
CA LYS A 8 -53.06 -32.90 38.14
C LYS A 8 -53.26 -31.50 37.54
N SER A 9 -54.37 -30.84 37.82
CA SER A 9 -54.63 -29.48 37.35
C SER A 9 -53.71 -28.45 37.98
N ILE A 10 -53.42 -28.57 39.30
CA ILE A 10 -52.48 -27.69 39.99
C ILE A 10 -51.07 -27.89 39.45
N SER A 11 -50.59 -29.09 39.26
CA SER A 11 -49.24 -29.36 38.71
C SER A 11 -49.10 -28.84 37.27
N LEU A 12 -50.14 -28.92 36.46
CA LEU A 12 -50.14 -28.41 35.08
C LEU A 12 -50.07 -26.86 35.04
N ILE A 13 -50.83 -26.21 35.91
CA ILE A 13 -50.83 -24.76 36.03
C ILE A 13 -49.46 -24.25 36.56
N THR A 14 -48.89 -24.99 37.53
CA THR A 14 -47.56 -24.62 38.06
C THR A 14 -46.47 -24.79 36.98
N ALA A 15 -46.50 -25.87 36.25
CA ALA A 15 -45.57 -26.11 35.11
C ALA A 15 -45.72 -25.03 34.04
N ALA A 16 -46.94 -24.68 33.65
CA ALA A 16 -47.20 -23.62 32.67
C ALA A 16 -46.72 -22.24 33.18
N ALA A 17 -46.90 -21.94 34.46
CA ALA A 17 -46.39 -20.69 35.05
C ALA A 17 -44.86 -20.60 35.06
N ILE A 18 -44.16 -21.73 35.36
CA ILE A 18 -42.70 -21.81 35.29
C ILE A 18 -42.19 -21.60 33.86
N VAL A 19 -42.82 -22.23 32.89
CA VAL A 19 -42.47 -22.08 31.47
C VAL A 19 -42.72 -20.66 30.99
N ALA A 20 -43.84 -20.04 31.35
CA ALA A 20 -44.15 -18.66 31.01
C ALA A 20 -43.14 -17.66 31.62
N LEU A 21 -42.73 -17.92 32.88
CA LEU A 21 -41.71 -17.08 33.56
C LEU A 21 -40.32 -17.25 32.93
N ALA A 22 -39.93 -18.47 32.57
CA ALA A 22 -38.66 -18.76 31.87
C ALA A 22 -38.63 -18.12 30.49
N LEU A 23 -39.74 -18.21 29.74
CA LEU A 23 -39.88 -17.56 28.45
C LEU A 23 -39.86 -16.05 28.55
N GLY A 24 -40.54 -15.46 29.53
CA GLY A 24 -40.55 -14.02 29.80
C GLY A 24 -39.17 -13.48 30.12
N LEU A 25 -38.41 -14.14 30.98
CA LEU A 25 -37.03 -13.79 31.32
C LEU A 25 -36.07 -13.99 30.12
N GLY A 26 -36.25 -15.11 29.41
CA GLY A 26 -35.45 -15.38 28.19
C GLY A 26 -35.68 -14.35 27.09
N LEU A 27 -36.93 -14.02 26.78
CA LEU A 27 -37.30 -13.00 25.81
C LEU A 27 -36.83 -11.59 26.21
N ASN A 28 -36.86 -11.26 27.51
CA ASN A 28 -36.34 -9.99 27.99
C ASN A 28 -34.80 -9.88 27.80
N GLN A 29 -34.05 -10.96 28.05
CA GLN A 29 -32.61 -11.00 27.78
C GLN A 29 -32.30 -10.95 26.31
N VAL A 30 -33.06 -11.66 25.48
CA VAL A 30 -32.92 -11.61 24.01
C VAL A 30 -33.28 -10.20 23.50
N GLY A 31 -34.40 -9.62 24.01
CA GLY A 31 -34.81 -8.26 23.64
C GLY A 31 -33.79 -7.19 24.00
N SER A 32 -33.19 -7.27 25.21
CA SER A 32 -32.10 -6.36 25.60
C SER A 32 -30.82 -6.59 24.77
N GLY A 33 -30.52 -7.84 24.39
CA GLY A 33 -29.41 -8.16 23.49
C GLY A 33 -29.62 -7.65 22.07
N PHE A 34 -30.86 -7.59 21.58
CA PHE A 34 -31.19 -6.97 20.28
C PHE A 34 -31.24 -5.44 20.38
N ALA A 35 -31.77 -4.87 21.46
CA ALA A 35 -31.77 -3.42 21.68
C ALA A 35 -30.36 -2.85 21.85
N SER A 36 -29.44 -3.60 22.43
CA SER A 36 -28.02 -3.18 22.50
C SER A 36 -27.26 -3.33 21.16
N ARG A 37 -27.81 -4.08 20.19
CA ARG A 37 -27.27 -4.18 18.83
C ARG A 37 -27.77 -3.10 17.88
N SER A 38 -28.91 -2.52 18.12
CA SER A 38 -29.33 -1.27 17.48
C SER A 38 -28.64 -0.08 18.18
N SER A 39 -27.30 -0.08 18.17
CA SER A 39 -26.54 1.02 18.68
C SER A 39 -26.77 2.21 17.75
N GLU A 40 -27.61 3.14 18.19
CA GLU A 40 -27.78 4.45 17.57
C GLU A 40 -26.43 5.18 17.66
N GLY A 41 -25.67 5.08 16.57
CA GLY A 41 -24.35 5.69 16.48
C GLY A 41 -24.17 6.38 15.14
N ILE A 42 -23.34 7.40 15.14
CA ILE A 42 -22.91 8.06 13.90
C ILE A 42 -21.57 7.47 13.46
N THR A 43 -21.51 7.10 12.20
CA THR A 43 -20.26 6.66 11.56
C THR A 43 -19.72 7.78 10.70
N VAL A 44 -18.50 8.21 10.95
CA VAL A 44 -17.80 9.26 10.20
C VAL A 44 -16.42 8.79 9.80
N THR A 45 -15.92 9.33 8.70
CA THR A 45 -14.53 9.11 8.29
C THR A 45 -13.75 10.41 8.47
N GLY A 46 -12.71 10.34 9.28
CA GLY A 46 -11.73 11.41 9.43
C GLY A 46 -10.49 11.13 8.60
N SER A 47 -9.77 12.18 8.28
CA SER A 47 -8.56 12.14 7.48
C SER A 47 -7.49 13.07 8.04
N ALA A 48 -6.23 12.68 7.87
CA ALA A 48 -5.10 13.55 8.11
C ALA A 48 -4.12 13.46 6.94
N ARG A 49 -3.43 14.57 6.68
CA ARG A 49 -2.49 14.68 5.58
C ARG A 49 -1.23 15.38 6.04
N VAL A 50 -0.07 14.90 5.57
CA VAL A 50 1.22 15.56 5.76
C VAL A 50 1.99 15.56 4.45
N GLU A 51 2.67 16.65 4.18
CA GLU A 51 3.65 16.73 3.10
C GLU A 51 4.96 16.10 3.58
N ALA A 52 5.61 15.36 2.70
CA ALA A 52 6.89 14.72 2.95
C ALA A 52 7.74 14.77 1.69
N LYS A 53 9.05 14.67 1.86
CA LYS A 53 10.00 14.53 0.76
C LYS A 53 10.62 13.14 0.81
N ALA A 54 10.70 12.47 -0.34
CA ALA A 54 11.44 11.22 -0.45
C ALA A 54 12.89 11.44 -0.05
N ASP A 55 13.44 10.53 0.71
CA ASP A 55 14.80 10.56 1.25
C ASP A 55 15.64 9.37 0.77
N LYS A 56 15.06 8.50 -0.08
CA LYS A 56 15.72 7.34 -0.66
C LYS A 56 15.34 7.19 -2.12
N ALA A 57 16.35 7.01 -2.97
CA ALA A 57 16.19 6.68 -4.38
C ALA A 57 16.71 5.28 -4.67
N VAL A 58 15.96 4.56 -5.50
CA VAL A 58 16.36 3.28 -6.11
C VAL A 58 16.24 3.44 -7.61
N TRP A 59 17.34 3.34 -8.33
CA TRP A 59 17.37 3.54 -9.77
C TRP A 59 17.82 2.27 -10.49
N PRO A 60 16.89 1.48 -11.06
CA PRO A 60 17.20 0.31 -11.83
C PRO A 60 17.58 0.69 -13.25
N LEU A 61 18.69 0.15 -13.71
CA LEU A 61 19.24 0.29 -15.05
C LEU A 61 19.55 -1.10 -15.60
N ASN A 62 19.51 -1.28 -16.90
CA ASN A 62 19.86 -2.54 -17.54
C ASN A 62 20.76 -2.30 -18.76
N ALA A 63 21.98 -2.81 -18.72
CA ALA A 63 22.86 -2.85 -19.88
C ALA A 63 22.52 -4.09 -20.71
N GLU A 64 22.32 -3.92 -22.01
CA GLU A 64 21.95 -5.01 -22.91
C GLU A 64 22.69 -4.90 -24.24
N PHE A 65 23.10 -6.03 -24.80
CA PHE A 65 23.70 -6.09 -26.11
C PHE A 65 23.33 -7.38 -26.85
N VAL A 66 23.17 -7.27 -28.19
CA VAL A 66 22.92 -8.40 -29.08
C VAL A 66 24.09 -8.54 -30.02
N ALA A 67 24.63 -9.77 -30.18
CA ALA A 67 25.75 -10.06 -31.03
C ALA A 67 25.61 -11.43 -31.71
N SER A 68 26.43 -11.71 -32.70
CA SER A 68 26.44 -12.98 -33.42
C SER A 68 26.95 -14.16 -32.59
N THR A 69 27.73 -13.88 -31.52
CA THR A 69 28.21 -14.90 -30.59
C THR A 69 27.93 -14.48 -29.13
N GLN A 70 27.75 -15.46 -28.24
CA GLN A 70 27.53 -15.23 -26.84
C GLN A 70 28.68 -14.46 -26.17
N SER A 71 29.93 -14.81 -26.49
CA SER A 71 31.11 -14.16 -25.92
C SER A 71 31.12 -12.67 -26.26
N VAL A 72 30.93 -12.30 -27.53
CA VAL A 72 30.88 -10.89 -27.94
C VAL A 72 29.73 -10.14 -27.28
N ALA A 73 28.56 -10.76 -27.13
CA ALA A 73 27.43 -10.14 -26.44
C ALA A 73 27.77 -9.83 -24.96
N VAL A 74 28.37 -10.80 -24.25
CA VAL A 74 28.79 -10.64 -22.84
C VAL A 74 29.88 -9.58 -22.70
N ASP A 75 30.91 -9.59 -23.58
CA ASP A 75 32.00 -8.60 -23.55
C ASP A 75 31.45 -7.18 -23.74
N LYS A 76 30.52 -7.00 -24.69
CA LYS A 76 29.91 -5.69 -24.99
C LYS A 76 29.04 -5.19 -23.80
N VAL A 77 28.32 -6.09 -23.11
CA VAL A 77 27.60 -5.74 -21.88
C VAL A 77 28.57 -5.30 -20.79
N GLY A 78 29.73 -5.97 -20.64
CA GLY A 78 30.78 -5.55 -19.72
C GLY A 78 31.25 -4.12 -19.98
N VAL A 79 31.59 -3.80 -21.24
CA VAL A 79 32.00 -2.45 -21.64
C VAL A 79 30.89 -1.41 -21.36
N ALA A 80 29.62 -1.75 -21.62
CA ALA A 80 28.50 -0.87 -21.34
C ALA A 80 28.34 -0.61 -19.84
N VAL A 81 28.46 -1.64 -19.00
CA VAL A 81 28.42 -1.52 -17.54
C VAL A 81 29.57 -0.66 -17.02
N ASP A 82 30.79 -0.85 -17.53
CA ASP A 82 31.95 -0.04 -17.14
C ASP A 82 31.74 1.44 -17.51
N GLY A 83 31.18 1.73 -18.67
CA GLY A 83 30.82 3.07 -19.10
C GLY A 83 29.77 3.70 -18.18
N LEU A 84 28.73 2.93 -17.83
CA LEU A 84 27.69 3.35 -16.89
C LEU A 84 28.26 3.64 -15.51
N VAL A 85 29.10 2.77 -14.97
CA VAL A 85 29.74 2.96 -13.65
C VAL A 85 30.58 4.23 -13.64
N LYS A 86 31.39 4.46 -14.69
CA LYS A 86 32.17 5.69 -14.82
C LYS A 86 31.28 6.94 -14.83
N TYR A 87 30.17 6.91 -15.55
CA TYR A 87 29.20 8.00 -15.57
C TYR A 87 28.63 8.28 -14.18
N LEU A 88 28.18 7.24 -13.48
CA LEU A 88 27.60 7.35 -12.14
C LEU A 88 28.61 7.87 -11.10
N VAL A 89 29.82 7.32 -11.09
CA VAL A 89 30.88 7.71 -10.14
C VAL A 89 31.37 9.12 -10.40
N ASN A 90 31.61 9.49 -11.66
CA ASN A 90 31.97 10.85 -12.04
C ASN A 90 30.85 11.86 -11.71
N GLY A 91 29.60 11.40 -11.76
CA GLY A 91 28.44 12.16 -11.34
C GLY A 91 28.27 12.32 -9.82
N GLY A 92 29.10 11.63 -9.02
CA GLY A 92 29.09 11.71 -7.55
C GLY A 92 28.39 10.57 -6.82
N ILE A 93 28.00 9.50 -7.51
CA ILE A 93 27.45 8.29 -6.87
C ILE A 93 28.62 7.46 -6.31
N PRO A 94 28.65 7.15 -5.00
CA PRO A 94 29.67 6.29 -4.42
C PRO A 94 29.62 4.88 -5.00
N ASN A 95 30.78 4.22 -5.19
CA ASN A 95 30.82 2.83 -5.67
C ASN A 95 29.97 1.88 -4.81
N GLY A 96 29.95 2.05 -3.50
CA GLY A 96 29.14 1.22 -2.58
C GLY A 96 27.62 1.39 -2.72
N ALA A 97 27.18 2.40 -3.47
CA ALA A 97 25.75 2.63 -3.77
C ALA A 97 25.31 1.97 -5.09
N ILE A 98 26.25 1.29 -5.79
CA ILE A 98 26.01 0.63 -7.08
C ILE A 98 26.02 -0.88 -6.86
N GLU A 99 24.87 -1.51 -7.08
CA GLU A 99 24.69 -2.96 -6.98
C GLU A 99 24.62 -3.58 -8.38
N PHE A 100 25.27 -4.71 -8.56
CA PHE A 100 25.30 -5.43 -9.84
C PHE A 100 24.51 -6.73 -9.76
N GLY A 101 23.60 -6.95 -10.72
CA GLY A 101 23.02 -8.26 -10.94
C GLY A 101 23.96 -9.21 -11.68
N SER A 102 23.54 -10.46 -11.81
CA SER A 102 24.24 -11.46 -12.61
C SER A 102 24.18 -11.13 -14.08
N VAL A 103 25.21 -11.53 -14.83
CA VAL A 103 25.16 -11.50 -16.30
C VAL A 103 24.27 -12.64 -16.78
N SER A 104 23.31 -12.33 -17.63
CA SER A 104 22.48 -13.31 -18.33
C SER A 104 22.82 -13.28 -19.81
N ALA A 105 22.92 -14.45 -20.44
CA ALA A 105 23.12 -14.55 -21.88
C ALA A 105 22.32 -15.73 -22.44
N TYR A 106 21.54 -15.49 -23.48
CA TYR A 106 20.69 -16.51 -24.10
C TYR A 106 20.63 -16.35 -25.62
N PRO A 107 20.48 -17.48 -26.36
CA PRO A 107 20.35 -17.45 -27.81
C PRO A 107 19.02 -16.85 -28.22
N GLN A 108 19.00 -16.18 -29.34
CA GLN A 108 17.78 -15.72 -30.04
C GLN A 108 17.55 -16.59 -31.27
N GLU A 109 16.42 -17.24 -31.31
CA GLU A 109 16.04 -18.09 -32.45
C GLU A 109 15.32 -17.26 -33.53
N GLU A 110 15.40 -17.78 -34.74
CA GLU A 110 14.61 -17.26 -35.84
C GLU A 110 13.17 -17.76 -35.76
N PHE A 111 12.24 -16.83 -35.98
CA PHE A 111 10.82 -17.13 -36.06
C PHE A 111 10.30 -16.87 -37.50
N VAL A 112 9.63 -17.86 -38.08
CA VAL A 112 8.92 -17.74 -39.34
C VAL A 112 7.47 -18.08 -39.16
N ASN A 113 6.57 -17.16 -39.50
CA ASN A 113 5.14 -17.29 -39.32
C ASN A 113 4.71 -17.64 -37.86
N GLY A 114 5.46 -17.15 -36.87
CA GLY A 114 5.18 -17.38 -35.44
C GLY A 114 5.72 -18.69 -34.88
N ALA A 115 6.36 -19.54 -35.69
CA ALA A 115 7.00 -20.77 -35.25
C ALA A 115 8.53 -20.62 -35.23
N SER A 116 9.19 -21.13 -34.18
CA SER A 116 10.66 -21.20 -34.14
C SER A 116 11.14 -22.18 -35.18
N THR A 117 12.21 -21.78 -35.92
CA THR A 117 12.90 -22.65 -36.87
C THR A 117 14.02 -23.48 -36.22
N GLY A 118 14.31 -23.24 -34.91
CA GLY A 118 15.46 -23.81 -34.22
C GLY A 118 16.81 -23.22 -34.64
N ARG A 119 16.85 -22.28 -35.60
CA ARG A 119 18.09 -21.62 -36.04
C ARG A 119 18.40 -20.44 -35.11
N ILE A 120 19.57 -20.46 -34.47
CA ILE A 120 20.07 -19.34 -33.68
C ILE A 120 20.59 -18.25 -34.62
N THR A 121 20.03 -17.04 -34.49
CA THR A 121 20.42 -15.88 -35.31
C THR A 121 21.40 -14.96 -34.59
N SER A 122 21.28 -14.88 -33.24
CA SER A 122 22.10 -14.01 -32.40
C SER A 122 22.07 -14.46 -30.97
N TYR A 123 22.85 -13.79 -30.12
CA TYR A 123 22.84 -13.96 -28.65
C TYR A 123 22.59 -12.61 -28.03
N ARG A 124 21.67 -12.58 -27.05
CA ARG A 124 21.38 -11.41 -26.23
C ARG A 124 22.03 -11.61 -24.88
N ALA A 125 22.84 -10.66 -24.45
CA ALA A 125 23.35 -10.61 -23.08
C ALA A 125 22.81 -9.36 -22.38
N SER A 126 22.63 -9.46 -21.07
CA SER A 126 22.18 -8.34 -20.23
C SER A 126 22.75 -8.42 -18.82
N ARG A 127 22.86 -7.26 -18.18
CA ARG A 127 23.23 -7.13 -16.77
C ARG A 127 22.50 -5.95 -16.15
N SER A 128 21.81 -6.17 -15.03
CA SER A 128 21.21 -5.10 -14.27
C SER A 128 22.24 -4.38 -13.39
N VAL A 129 22.03 -3.07 -13.26
CA VAL A 129 22.77 -2.19 -12.36
C VAL A 129 21.75 -1.40 -11.55
N THR A 130 21.80 -1.45 -10.24
CA THR A 130 20.86 -0.73 -9.39
C THR A 130 21.63 0.26 -8.53
N VAL A 131 21.27 1.55 -8.62
CA VAL A 131 21.79 2.60 -7.74
C VAL A 131 20.86 2.76 -6.56
N ARG A 132 21.42 2.75 -5.33
CA ARG A 132 20.68 3.08 -4.09
C ARG A 132 21.34 4.26 -3.42
N SER A 133 20.60 5.35 -3.21
CA SER A 133 21.15 6.59 -2.67
C SER A 133 20.13 7.31 -1.79
N GLU A 134 20.61 7.97 -0.75
CA GLU A 134 19.83 8.92 0.04
C GLU A 134 19.83 10.33 -0.61
N ASN A 135 20.75 10.59 -1.54
CA ASN A 135 20.76 11.83 -2.29
C ASN A 135 19.82 11.74 -3.51
N VAL A 136 18.53 11.90 -3.27
CA VAL A 136 17.47 11.76 -4.28
C VAL A 136 17.60 12.78 -5.41
N ASP A 137 18.03 14.01 -5.10
CA ASP A 137 18.19 15.08 -6.09
C ASP A 137 19.35 14.78 -7.04
N LEU A 138 20.46 14.22 -6.54
CA LEU A 138 21.58 13.78 -7.36
C LEU A 138 21.14 12.67 -8.32
N VAL A 139 20.43 11.65 -7.82
CA VAL A 139 19.96 10.54 -8.67
C VAL A 139 19.00 11.05 -9.74
N ARG A 140 18.06 11.95 -9.40
CA ARG A 140 17.17 12.58 -10.37
C ARG A 140 17.95 13.33 -11.44
N LYS A 141 18.93 14.15 -11.05
CA LYS A 141 19.77 14.91 -11.97
C LYS A 141 20.51 13.99 -12.97
N LEU A 142 21.11 12.91 -12.45
CA LEU A 142 21.84 11.97 -13.31
C LEU A 142 20.89 11.19 -14.22
N SER A 143 19.74 10.77 -13.74
CA SER A 143 18.76 10.04 -14.56
C SER A 143 18.21 10.88 -15.71
N THR A 144 18.02 12.17 -15.50
CA THR A 144 17.58 13.12 -16.53
C THR A 144 18.68 13.35 -17.59
N ASN A 145 19.95 13.35 -17.16
CA ASN A 145 21.10 13.61 -18.05
C ASN A 145 21.71 12.33 -18.65
N LEU A 146 21.07 11.16 -18.48
CA LEU A 146 21.61 9.89 -18.98
C LEU A 146 21.79 9.88 -20.52
N GLY A 147 21.06 10.73 -21.24
CA GLY A 147 21.18 10.87 -22.70
C GLY A 147 22.60 11.08 -23.16
N SER A 148 23.41 11.88 -22.44
CA SER A 148 24.81 12.11 -22.76
C SER A 148 25.67 10.83 -22.75
N LEU A 149 25.35 9.86 -21.89
CA LEU A 149 26.01 8.56 -21.88
C LEU A 149 25.58 7.71 -23.10
N LEU A 150 24.30 7.75 -23.45
CA LEU A 150 23.78 6.99 -24.60
C LEU A 150 24.41 7.47 -25.93
N GLU A 151 24.68 8.77 -26.05
CA GLU A 151 25.37 9.37 -27.21
C GLU A 151 26.80 8.81 -27.40
N THR A 152 27.44 8.32 -26.34
CA THR A 152 28.75 7.66 -26.43
C THR A 152 28.71 6.22 -26.94
N GLY A 153 27.50 5.70 -27.26
CA GLY A 153 27.30 4.33 -27.75
C GLY A 153 27.15 3.29 -26.65
N VAL A 154 27.00 3.72 -25.37
CA VAL A 154 26.67 2.83 -24.24
C VAL A 154 25.21 2.47 -24.32
N ASN A 155 24.90 1.19 -24.51
CA ASN A 155 23.51 0.72 -24.60
C ASN A 155 22.96 0.34 -23.21
N VAL A 156 22.17 1.23 -22.61
CA VAL A 156 21.55 1.08 -21.30
C VAL A 156 20.09 1.48 -21.36
N SER A 157 19.22 0.61 -20.88
CA SER A 157 17.80 0.91 -20.67
C SER A 157 17.61 1.60 -19.32
N ASN A 158 16.91 2.74 -19.33
CA ASN A 158 16.59 3.56 -18.16
C ASN A 158 15.08 3.49 -17.87
N TYR A 159 14.69 2.85 -16.76
CA TYR A 159 13.30 2.76 -16.31
C TYR A 159 12.91 3.90 -15.36
N GLY A 160 13.81 4.86 -15.14
CA GLY A 160 13.65 5.95 -14.18
C GLY A 160 13.92 5.53 -12.73
N PRO A 161 14.35 6.50 -11.90
CA PRO A 161 14.50 6.27 -10.47
C PRO A 161 13.15 6.21 -9.76
N GLN A 162 13.11 5.42 -8.70
CA GLN A 162 11.98 5.30 -7.79
C GLN A 162 12.34 5.97 -6.47
N PHE A 163 11.44 6.81 -5.94
CA PHE A 163 11.66 7.63 -4.76
C PHE A 163 10.78 7.19 -3.60
N TYR A 164 11.38 7.02 -2.42
CA TYR A 164 10.74 6.48 -1.24
C TYR A 164 10.95 7.39 -0.03
N VAL A 165 9.94 7.43 0.86
CA VAL A 165 10.03 7.99 2.21
C VAL A 165 10.38 6.86 3.17
N SER A 166 11.62 6.84 3.69
CA SER A 166 12.11 5.74 4.54
C SER A 166 11.44 5.75 5.92
N LYS A 167 11.08 6.93 6.43
CA LYS A 167 10.50 7.12 7.78
C LYS A 167 8.99 7.11 7.83
N LEU A 168 8.33 6.51 6.84
CA LEU A 168 6.86 6.45 6.79
C LEU A 168 6.26 5.80 8.05
N SER A 169 6.94 4.78 8.62
CA SER A 169 6.49 4.11 9.86
C SER A 169 6.47 5.04 11.08
N GLU A 170 7.36 6.03 11.13
CA GLU A 170 7.44 7.00 12.22
C GLU A 170 6.31 8.05 12.15
N LEU A 171 5.84 8.36 10.94
CA LEU A 171 4.76 9.33 10.71
C LEU A 171 3.36 8.74 11.00
N ARG A 172 3.21 7.41 10.91
CA ARG A 172 1.91 6.74 11.03
C ARG A 172 1.14 7.02 12.31
N PRO A 173 1.73 6.92 13.53
CA PRO A 173 0.98 7.13 14.77
C PRO A 173 0.39 8.54 14.86
N GLU A 174 1.15 9.56 14.50
CA GLU A 174 0.69 10.95 14.56
C GLU A 174 -0.42 11.23 13.53
N LEU A 175 -0.29 10.72 12.31
CA LEU A 175 -1.32 10.83 11.28
C LEU A 175 -2.63 10.13 11.68
N LEU A 176 -2.54 8.96 12.32
CA LEU A 176 -3.73 8.26 12.84
C LEU A 176 -4.41 9.07 13.93
N LYS A 177 -3.64 9.67 14.85
CA LYS A 177 -4.17 10.54 15.91
C LYS A 177 -4.90 11.74 15.29
N GLN A 178 -4.30 12.44 14.36
CA GLN A 178 -4.92 13.60 13.70
C GLN A 178 -6.17 13.20 12.90
N ALA A 179 -6.17 12.05 12.24
CA ALA A 179 -7.35 11.54 11.53
C ALA A 179 -8.49 11.19 12.51
N MET A 180 -8.17 10.68 13.70
CA MET A 180 -9.16 10.46 14.76
C MET A 180 -9.76 11.78 15.30
N GLU A 181 -8.94 12.80 15.48
CA GLU A 181 -9.37 14.15 15.89
C GLU A 181 -10.30 14.77 14.83
N ASP A 182 -9.96 14.68 13.55
CA ASP A 182 -10.82 15.13 12.43
C ASP A 182 -12.16 14.36 12.42
N ALA A 183 -12.13 13.03 12.61
CA ALA A 183 -13.36 12.24 12.69
C ALA A 183 -14.26 12.71 13.84
N LYS A 184 -13.69 13.01 15.00
CA LYS A 184 -14.45 13.52 16.16
C LYS A 184 -15.06 14.88 15.87
N ILE A 185 -14.31 15.82 15.32
CA ILE A 185 -14.80 17.17 14.94
C ILE A 185 -15.96 17.06 13.94
N ARG A 186 -15.85 16.20 12.94
CA ARG A 186 -16.94 15.97 11.97
C ARG A 186 -18.18 15.37 12.63
N ALA A 187 -18.00 14.39 13.52
CA ALA A 187 -19.11 13.80 14.25
C ALA A 187 -19.83 14.85 15.11
N GLU A 188 -19.09 15.69 15.83
CA GLU A 188 -19.63 16.77 16.66
C GLU A 188 -20.40 17.81 15.79
N ALA A 189 -19.85 18.19 14.65
CA ALA A 189 -20.53 19.11 13.73
C ALA A 189 -21.85 18.56 13.21
N ILE A 190 -21.95 17.27 12.90
CA ILE A 190 -23.17 16.64 12.39
C ILE A 190 -24.18 16.47 13.51
N VAL A 191 -23.78 15.94 14.67
CA VAL A 191 -24.69 15.62 15.76
C VAL A 191 -25.24 16.89 16.42
N SER A 192 -24.41 17.93 16.60
CA SER A 192 -24.87 19.20 17.15
C SER A 192 -25.95 19.90 16.29
N ALA A 193 -25.92 19.71 14.96
CA ALA A 193 -26.95 20.22 14.06
C ALA A 193 -28.34 19.61 14.30
N THR A 194 -28.40 18.45 14.97
CA THR A 194 -29.65 17.76 15.35
C THR A 194 -30.01 17.95 16.83
N GLY A 195 -29.23 18.74 17.59
CA GLY A 195 -29.44 19.00 19.02
C GLY A 195 -28.90 17.91 19.92
N GLY A 196 -28.20 16.90 19.41
CA GLY A 196 -27.55 15.83 20.16
C GLY A 196 -26.12 16.14 20.57
N SER A 197 -25.48 15.18 21.25
CA SER A 197 -24.05 15.23 21.58
C SER A 197 -23.34 13.91 21.24
N VAL A 198 -22.05 14.01 20.88
CA VAL A 198 -21.22 12.85 20.57
C VAL A 198 -20.78 12.17 21.85
N GLY A 199 -21.06 10.87 21.96
CA GLY A 199 -20.68 10.02 23.08
C GLY A 199 -19.37 9.26 22.84
N ASN A 200 -19.23 8.12 23.51
CA ASN A 200 -18.05 7.28 23.45
C ASN A 200 -17.83 6.67 22.06
N VAL A 201 -16.57 6.38 21.74
CA VAL A 201 -16.18 5.60 20.57
C VAL A 201 -16.69 4.16 20.72
N MET A 202 -17.40 3.68 19.71
CA MET A 202 -17.95 2.31 19.66
C MET A 202 -17.09 1.39 18.82
N SER A 203 -16.58 1.89 17.70
CA SER A 203 -15.64 1.14 16.83
C SER A 203 -14.71 2.08 16.09
N VAL A 204 -13.53 1.59 15.76
CA VAL A 204 -12.52 2.28 14.94
C VAL A 204 -12.00 1.32 13.90
N ARG A 205 -11.91 1.78 12.66
CA ARG A 205 -11.26 1.08 11.56
C ARG A 205 -10.29 2.03 10.86
N SER A 206 -9.02 1.68 10.85
CA SER A 206 -8.01 2.40 10.08
C SER A 206 -8.05 1.94 8.61
N GLY A 207 -8.05 2.89 7.69
CA GLY A 207 -7.78 2.65 6.29
C GLY A 207 -6.28 2.47 6.00
N PRO A 208 -5.92 2.06 4.78
CA PRO A 208 -4.53 2.04 4.34
C PRO A 208 -4.00 3.47 4.19
N PHE A 209 -2.68 3.63 4.36
CA PHE A 209 -2.01 4.88 4.05
C PHE A 209 -1.90 5.05 2.53
N GLN A 210 -2.14 6.27 2.07
CA GLN A 210 -1.91 6.68 0.69
C GLN A 210 -0.67 7.57 0.65
N VAL A 211 0.27 7.26 -0.23
CA VAL A 211 1.44 8.10 -0.52
C VAL A 211 1.32 8.51 -1.98
N THR A 212 1.01 9.76 -2.24
CA THR A 212 0.74 10.28 -3.57
C THR A 212 1.69 11.41 -3.93
N SER A 213 1.71 11.84 -5.18
CA SER A 213 2.25 13.16 -5.53
C SER A 213 1.38 14.27 -4.90
N PRO A 214 1.92 15.49 -4.69
CA PRO A 214 1.20 16.57 -4.01
C PRO A 214 -0.15 16.91 -4.62
N ASP A 215 -0.26 16.86 -5.95
CA ASP A 215 -1.46 17.25 -6.70
C ASP A 215 -2.37 16.06 -7.08
N SER A 216 -2.04 14.84 -6.64
CA SER A 216 -2.85 13.66 -6.96
C SER A 216 -4.04 13.53 -6.02
N VAL A 217 -5.15 13.11 -6.59
CA VAL A 217 -6.37 12.68 -5.90
C VAL A 217 -6.54 11.15 -5.90
N ASP A 218 -5.53 10.42 -6.37
CA ASP A 218 -5.58 8.96 -6.48
C ASP A 218 -5.69 8.32 -5.09
N THR A 219 -6.60 7.37 -4.99
CA THR A 219 -6.80 6.55 -3.79
C THR A 219 -7.02 5.09 -4.19
N SER A 220 -6.58 4.18 -3.32
CA SER A 220 -6.80 2.75 -3.51
C SER A 220 -7.23 2.08 -2.19
N SER A 221 -8.16 1.14 -2.27
CA SER A 221 -8.60 0.36 -1.11
C SER A 221 -7.49 -0.47 -0.46
N GLY A 222 -6.47 -0.85 -1.22
CA GLY A 222 -5.27 -1.54 -0.72
C GLY A 222 -4.13 -0.62 -0.30
N GLY A 223 -4.29 0.70 -0.48
CA GLY A 223 -3.22 1.68 -0.36
C GLY A 223 -2.56 1.97 -1.70
N PHE A 224 -2.06 3.18 -1.85
CA PHE A 224 -1.31 3.63 -3.03
C PHE A 224 0.04 4.18 -2.60
N TYR A 225 1.08 3.92 -3.39
CA TYR A 225 2.40 4.47 -3.16
C TYR A 225 3.00 4.96 -4.49
N ASP A 226 3.00 6.27 -4.68
CA ASP A 226 3.72 6.91 -5.79
C ASP A 226 5.22 6.78 -5.58
N THR A 227 5.93 6.27 -6.57
CA THR A 227 7.39 6.16 -6.59
C THR A 227 8.05 7.11 -7.59
N GLN A 228 7.28 7.87 -8.36
CA GLN A 228 7.80 8.68 -9.46
C GLN A 228 8.22 10.08 -9.04
N THR A 229 7.57 10.67 -8.05
CA THR A 229 7.84 12.02 -7.58
C THR A 229 8.70 12.01 -6.33
N ILE A 230 9.46 13.09 -6.08
CA ILE A 230 10.24 13.28 -4.84
C ILE A 230 9.35 13.87 -3.75
N ASP A 231 8.57 14.89 -4.10
CA ASP A 231 7.62 15.49 -3.17
C ASP A 231 6.39 14.60 -3.07
N LYS A 232 5.95 14.35 -1.84
CA LYS A 232 4.89 13.39 -1.51
C LYS A 232 3.84 14.02 -0.62
N THR A 233 2.62 13.55 -0.76
CA THR A 233 1.55 13.74 0.23
C THR A 233 1.21 12.39 0.83
N ILE A 234 1.31 12.29 2.16
CA ILE A 234 0.93 11.09 2.91
C ILE A 234 -0.41 11.34 3.55
N THR A 235 -1.41 10.52 3.22
CA THR A 235 -2.77 10.63 3.74
C THR A 235 -3.12 9.38 4.55
N SER A 236 -3.71 9.59 5.74
CA SER A 236 -4.30 8.57 6.57
C SER A 236 -5.79 8.81 6.72
N THR A 237 -6.57 7.74 6.76
CA THR A 237 -8.01 7.80 7.03
C THR A 237 -8.39 6.85 8.16
N VAL A 238 -9.35 7.26 8.98
CA VAL A 238 -9.97 6.39 9.99
C VAL A 238 -11.49 6.53 9.89
N THR A 239 -12.18 5.40 9.96
CA THR A 239 -13.63 5.37 10.08
C THR A 239 -13.97 5.05 11.53
N VAL A 240 -14.74 5.91 12.15
CA VAL A 240 -15.08 5.85 13.57
C VAL A 240 -16.60 5.85 13.73
N MET A 241 -17.09 4.95 14.55
CA MET A 241 -18.47 4.96 15.02
C MET A 241 -18.51 5.52 16.44
N PHE A 242 -19.26 6.59 16.64
CA PHE A 242 -19.51 7.19 17.93
C PHE A 242 -20.95 6.93 18.36
N LYS A 243 -21.16 6.76 19.67
CA LYS A 243 -22.51 6.80 20.26
C LYS A 243 -23.06 8.22 20.14
N VAL A 244 -24.37 8.35 19.92
CA VAL A 244 -25.11 9.63 20.00
C VAL A 244 -25.92 9.65 21.28
N ASN A 245 -25.87 10.75 22.02
CA ASN A 245 -26.62 10.98 23.27
C ASN A 245 -27.63 12.09 23.08
#